data_ab97d36f1d019203e907d95589e31cad
#
_entry.id   ab97d36f1d019203e907d95589e31cad
#
_cell.length_a   1.000
_cell.length_b   1.000
_cell.length_c   1.000
_cell.angle_alpha   90.00
_cell.angle_beta   90.00
_cell.angle_gamma   90.00
#
_symmetry.space_group_name_H-M   'P 1'
#
loop_
_entity.id
_entity.type
_entity.pdbx_description
1 polymer ?
#
loop_
_entity_poly.entity_id
_entity_poly.type
_entity_poly.pdbx_seq_one_letter_code
_entity_poly.pdbx_strand_id
1 'polypeptide(L)'
;MSSTLDRRAALRLFAASGLGLGLAACAGPGGGGTSSASSNSPSALATSGAVKGTVSFAHWRAEDKAVIAELVKAFVKKYPDANVEQDISPSADYQSTALRRIQGSKTGDLFTAFRGAQFQQIVKAGVYAPLTGTDVVGKYQASLITPGAQAGQQYGLPYQLVFNMPLANTDALDKAGHTSAPKDWNGFLQLLDDLKAKGYTPIAWPGGDTANAGQLLNTMVMNNAPSDDMFTKIESGAYKVTDDWFLKTLEQYAQLTPYFQARATGSTTDAVTQLFASGKAGLLATGSFQMAGVRALGAKFPFDLVAPITTTTGQAKYEGVFNATFVLGVNSASKVQPAAYAFLEFLSDPVNAAVYANGTGQHVTVKDVAYTNPDLKAVSPWLTRKTLLAPRFQFLDLDIRSAVENAAVAVVGGKKPAQAAEEAQRVIDQKRA
;
A
#
# COMPACT_ATOMS: atom_id res chain seq x y z
N MET A 1 5.62 -59.30 -6.15
CA MET A 1 6.64 -59.26 -5.08
C MET A 1 7.32 -57.90 -5.14
N SER A 2 6.86 -56.97 -4.33
CA SER A 2 7.32 -55.59 -4.26
C SER A 2 8.20 -55.44 -3.02
N SER A 3 9.43 -55.02 -3.17
CA SER A 3 10.33 -54.69 -2.06
C SER A 3 10.38 -53.19 -1.87
N THR A 4 9.84 -52.76 -0.75
CA THR A 4 9.94 -51.40 -0.22
C THR A 4 11.30 -51.17 0.41
N LEU A 5 12.09 -50.25 -0.12
CA LEU A 5 13.35 -49.78 0.48
C LEU A 5 13.07 -48.73 1.55
N ASP A 6 13.46 -49.06 2.73
CA ASP A 6 13.30 -48.26 3.97
C ASP A 6 14.30 -47.10 4.02
N ARG A 7 13.78 -45.87 4.20
CA ARG A 7 14.54 -44.59 4.21
C ARG A 7 15.40 -44.38 5.47
N ARG A 8 15.49 -45.37 6.38
CA ARG A 8 16.25 -45.26 7.64
C ARG A 8 17.67 -45.85 7.61
N ALA A 9 18.10 -46.44 6.49
CA ALA A 9 19.41 -47.07 6.38
C ALA A 9 20.53 -46.16 5.79
N ALA A 10 20.26 -44.95 5.33
CA ALA A 10 21.23 -44.09 4.66
C ALA A 10 21.97 -43.10 5.60
N LEU A 11 21.76 -43.15 6.92
CA LEU A 11 22.34 -42.17 7.87
C LEU A 11 23.37 -42.75 8.85
N ARG A 12 23.99 -43.88 8.55
CA ARG A 12 25.00 -44.51 9.46
C ARG A 12 26.32 -44.89 8.80
N LEU A 13 26.85 -44.06 7.87
CA LEU A 13 28.16 -44.33 7.31
C LEU A 13 28.91 -43.04 6.97
N PHE A 14 29.28 -42.26 7.98
CA PHE A 14 30.38 -41.30 7.91
C PHE A 14 30.83 -40.90 9.32
N ALA A 15 31.52 -41.85 9.99
CA ALA A 15 32.31 -41.56 11.16
C ALA A 15 33.44 -42.61 11.23
N ALA A 16 34.61 -42.24 10.74
CA ALA A 16 35.92 -42.69 11.26
C ALA A 16 37.02 -42.52 10.23
N SER A 17 38.09 -41.96 10.67
CA SER A 17 39.45 -41.79 10.10
C SER A 17 39.72 -40.34 9.65
N GLY A 18 40.77 -39.65 10.18
CA GLY A 18 41.82 -39.99 11.06
C GLY A 18 42.71 -38.76 11.36
N LEU A 19 43.34 -38.78 12.47
CA LEU A 19 44.33 -37.83 12.96
C LEU A 19 45.58 -37.69 12.03
N GLY A 20 46.08 -36.42 11.90
CA GLY A 20 47.37 -36.17 11.30
C GLY A 20 47.90 -34.78 11.77
N LEU A 21 48.86 -34.79 12.66
CA LEU A 21 49.61 -33.67 13.24
C LEU A 21 50.40 -32.88 12.20
N GLY A 22 50.51 -31.57 12.43
CA GLY A 22 51.44 -30.69 11.73
C GLY A 22 51.55 -29.30 12.36
N LEU A 23 52.35 -29.18 13.45
CA LEU A 23 52.80 -27.94 14.04
C LEU A 23 53.86 -27.28 13.13
N ALA A 24 53.68 -26.01 12.74
CA ALA A 24 54.81 -25.10 12.49
C ALA A 24 54.40 -23.69 12.84
N ALA A 25 54.99 -23.20 13.90
CA ALA A 25 54.95 -21.80 14.33
C ALA A 25 55.87 -20.92 13.48
N CYS A 26 55.42 -19.69 13.13
CA CYS A 26 56.27 -18.53 13.00
C CYS A 26 55.53 -17.29 13.46
N ALA A 27 55.95 -16.74 14.56
CA ALA A 27 55.50 -15.46 15.07
C ALA A 27 56.22 -14.31 14.33
N GLY A 28 55.48 -13.26 13.97
CA GLY A 28 55.99 -11.95 13.57
C GLY A 28 55.07 -10.86 14.15
N PRO A 29 55.63 -9.77 14.72
CA PRO A 29 54.88 -8.82 15.52
C PRO A 29 54.27 -7.68 14.69
N GLY A 30 53.04 -7.30 15.03
CA GLY A 30 52.51 -5.97 14.74
C GLY A 30 51.49 -5.88 13.62
N GLY A 31 50.24 -5.65 14.00
CA GLY A 31 49.18 -5.24 13.10
C GLY A 31 47.82 -5.52 13.71
N GLY A 32 47.33 -4.62 14.55
CA GLY A 32 45.97 -4.63 15.06
C GLY A 32 44.99 -4.48 13.89
N GLY A 33 44.52 -5.58 13.36
CA GLY A 33 43.40 -5.63 12.46
C GLY A 33 42.12 -5.49 13.26
N THR A 34 41.63 -4.26 13.44
CA THR A 34 40.24 -4.03 13.73
C THR A 34 39.44 -4.65 12.59
N SER A 35 38.74 -5.74 12.88
CA SER A 35 37.69 -6.24 12.04
C SER A 35 36.63 -5.15 11.96
N SER A 36 36.76 -4.31 10.93
CA SER A 36 35.72 -3.38 10.52
C SER A 36 34.49 -4.23 10.17
N ALA A 37 33.51 -4.23 11.08
CA ALA A 37 32.18 -4.60 10.72
C ALA A 37 31.83 -3.72 9.51
N SER A 38 31.68 -4.33 8.34
CA SER A 38 31.18 -3.66 7.15
C SER A 38 29.84 -3.07 7.50
N SER A 39 29.83 -1.79 7.87
CA SER A 39 28.61 -1.01 7.89
C SER A 39 28.15 -1.00 6.44
N ASN A 40 27.06 -1.72 6.12
CA ASN A 40 26.33 -1.62 4.87
C ASN A 40 25.65 -0.24 4.78
N SER A 41 26.46 0.82 4.76
CA SER A 41 25.96 2.14 4.39
C SER A 41 25.70 2.08 2.89
N PRO A 42 24.45 2.38 2.44
CA PRO A 42 24.15 2.38 1.02
C PRO A 42 25.10 3.35 0.31
N SER A 43 25.64 2.92 -0.83
CA SER A 43 26.47 3.75 -1.68
C SER A 43 25.71 5.02 -2.08
N ALA A 44 26.40 6.16 -2.13
CA ALA A 44 25.79 7.40 -2.63
C ALA A 44 25.23 7.17 -4.04
N LEU A 45 24.04 7.73 -4.31
CA LEU A 45 23.39 7.64 -5.60
C LEU A 45 24.23 8.35 -6.67
N ALA A 46 24.50 7.69 -7.78
CA ALA A 46 25.08 8.31 -8.97
C ALA A 46 23.99 9.10 -9.73
N THR A 47 23.90 10.38 -9.45
CA THR A 47 22.95 11.30 -10.11
C THR A 47 23.47 11.91 -11.40
N SER A 48 24.78 11.76 -11.69
CA SER A 48 25.47 12.27 -12.88
C SER A 48 26.12 11.15 -13.68
N GLY A 49 26.32 11.37 -14.98
CA GLY A 49 26.90 10.40 -15.91
C GLY A 49 26.06 10.21 -17.17
N ALA A 50 26.53 9.35 -18.05
CA ALA A 50 25.80 9.06 -19.29
C ALA A 50 24.48 8.34 -19.00
N VAL A 51 23.37 8.90 -19.47
CA VAL A 51 22.04 8.29 -19.41
C VAL A 51 21.94 7.25 -20.52
N LYS A 52 22.30 5.99 -20.23
CA LYS A 52 22.37 4.91 -21.21
C LYS A 52 22.08 3.55 -20.58
N GLY A 53 21.74 2.56 -21.44
CA GLY A 53 21.42 1.20 -21.02
C GLY A 53 19.96 1.00 -20.71
N THR A 54 19.57 -0.23 -20.40
CA THR A 54 18.18 -0.60 -20.08
C THR A 54 17.96 -0.57 -18.58
N VAL A 55 17.01 0.26 -18.15
CA VAL A 55 16.52 0.35 -16.77
C VAL A 55 15.38 -0.65 -16.59
N SER A 56 15.51 -1.60 -15.68
CA SER A 56 14.40 -2.44 -15.23
C SER A 56 13.56 -1.67 -14.24
N PHE A 57 12.26 -1.43 -14.54
CA PHE A 57 11.31 -0.76 -13.66
C PHE A 57 10.35 -1.76 -13.03
N ALA A 58 10.58 -2.11 -11.76
CA ALA A 58 9.77 -3.07 -11.02
C ALA A 58 8.59 -2.39 -10.31
N HIS A 59 7.36 -2.85 -10.60
CA HIS A 59 6.15 -2.33 -9.98
C HIS A 59 4.97 -3.32 -10.00
N TRP A 60 3.84 -2.98 -9.34
CA TRP A 60 2.66 -3.86 -9.24
C TRP A 60 1.44 -3.39 -10.05
N ARG A 61 1.52 -2.24 -10.72
CA ARG A 61 0.36 -1.62 -11.39
C ARG A 61 0.26 -2.08 -12.84
N ALA A 62 -0.36 -3.26 -13.07
CA ALA A 62 -0.59 -3.79 -14.42
C ALA A 62 -1.53 -2.88 -15.23
N GLU A 63 -2.51 -2.26 -14.59
CA GLU A 63 -3.47 -1.32 -15.17
C GLU A 63 -2.81 -0.04 -15.70
N ASP A 64 -1.68 0.37 -15.15
CA ASP A 64 -0.94 1.56 -15.56
C ASP A 64 0.04 1.30 -16.71
N LYS A 65 0.22 0.02 -17.13
CA LYS A 65 1.23 -0.42 -18.10
C LYS A 65 1.25 0.41 -19.39
N ALA A 66 0.08 0.71 -19.94
CA ALA A 66 -0.03 1.44 -21.20
C ALA A 66 0.46 2.90 -21.06
N VAL A 67 0.07 3.58 -19.99
CA VAL A 67 0.46 4.96 -19.72
C VAL A 67 1.96 5.05 -19.40
N ILE A 68 2.48 4.10 -18.63
CA ILE A 68 3.92 4.02 -18.35
C ILE A 68 4.70 3.75 -19.64
N ALA A 69 4.19 2.90 -20.55
CA ALA A 69 4.82 2.67 -21.85
C ALA A 69 4.85 3.92 -22.74
N GLU A 70 3.83 4.78 -22.66
CA GLU A 70 3.83 6.09 -23.34
C GLU A 70 4.92 7.01 -22.76
N LEU A 71 5.04 7.08 -21.45
CA LEU A 71 6.09 7.84 -20.77
C LEU A 71 7.49 7.30 -21.10
N VAL A 72 7.66 5.98 -21.18
CA VAL A 72 8.92 5.36 -21.63
C VAL A 72 9.29 5.79 -23.05
N LYS A 73 8.33 5.81 -23.99
CA LYS A 73 8.58 6.29 -25.36
C LYS A 73 9.06 7.75 -25.36
N ALA A 74 8.44 8.60 -24.55
CA ALA A 74 8.85 10.00 -24.41
C ALA A 74 10.24 10.14 -23.76
N PHE A 75 10.56 9.31 -22.78
CA PHE A 75 11.86 9.24 -22.14
C PHE A 75 12.96 8.83 -23.12
N VAL A 76 12.76 7.75 -23.90
CA VAL A 76 13.71 7.27 -24.92
C VAL A 76 13.92 8.31 -26.01
N LYS A 77 12.89 9.05 -26.40
CA LYS A 77 13.05 10.18 -27.35
C LYS A 77 14.00 11.26 -26.82
N LYS A 78 13.99 11.50 -25.51
CA LYS A 78 14.89 12.47 -24.85
C LYS A 78 16.29 11.89 -24.61
N TYR A 79 16.39 10.57 -24.37
CA TYR A 79 17.64 9.86 -24.07
C TYR A 79 17.76 8.62 -24.96
N PRO A 80 18.21 8.76 -26.23
CA PRO A 80 18.16 7.66 -27.22
C PRO A 80 19.02 6.42 -26.85
N ASP A 81 20.06 6.62 -26.03
CA ASP A 81 20.95 5.55 -25.59
C ASP A 81 20.42 4.76 -24.39
N ALA A 82 19.26 5.17 -23.85
CA ALA A 82 18.60 4.53 -22.72
C ALA A 82 17.28 3.88 -23.12
N ASN A 83 16.90 2.83 -22.40
CA ASN A 83 15.58 2.21 -22.48
C ASN A 83 15.04 1.90 -21.08
N VAL A 84 13.72 1.66 -20.97
CA VAL A 84 13.08 1.22 -19.72
C VAL A 84 12.17 0.03 -19.99
N GLU A 85 12.38 -1.06 -19.26
CA GLU A 85 11.55 -2.26 -19.31
C GLU A 85 10.75 -2.39 -18.03
N GLN A 86 9.42 -2.50 -18.17
CA GLN A 86 8.51 -2.68 -17.04
C GLN A 86 8.53 -4.14 -16.57
N ASP A 87 8.89 -4.37 -15.30
CA ASP A 87 8.78 -5.66 -14.62
C ASP A 87 7.59 -5.64 -13.68
N ILE A 88 6.45 -6.17 -14.15
CA ILE A 88 5.16 -6.07 -13.45
C ILE A 88 4.85 -7.39 -12.75
N SER A 89 4.47 -7.30 -11.46
CA SER A 89 3.94 -8.42 -10.69
C SER A 89 2.58 -8.06 -10.09
N PRO A 90 1.66 -9.02 -9.92
CA PRO A 90 0.42 -8.77 -9.19
C PRO A 90 0.68 -8.18 -7.80
N SER A 91 -0.19 -7.28 -7.35
CA SER A 91 -0.01 -6.48 -6.13
C SER A 91 0.31 -7.32 -4.88
N ALA A 92 -0.43 -8.43 -4.67
CA ALA A 92 -0.22 -9.32 -3.52
C ALA A 92 1.15 -10.02 -3.58
N ASP A 93 1.53 -10.53 -4.76
CA ASP A 93 2.83 -11.17 -4.98
C ASP A 93 3.98 -10.17 -4.85
N TYR A 94 3.80 -8.96 -5.37
CA TYR A 94 4.79 -7.89 -5.26
C TYR A 94 5.04 -7.53 -3.80
N GLN A 95 4.00 -7.42 -2.99
CA GLN A 95 4.14 -7.08 -1.57
C GLN A 95 5.02 -8.09 -0.81
N SER A 96 4.92 -9.38 -1.13
CA SER A 96 5.64 -10.45 -0.44
C SER A 96 7.01 -10.80 -1.06
N THR A 97 7.22 -10.51 -2.34
CA THR A 97 8.40 -11.00 -3.08
C THR A 97 9.36 -9.91 -3.56
N ALA A 98 8.93 -8.64 -3.60
CA ALA A 98 9.70 -7.55 -4.21
C ALA A 98 11.12 -7.45 -3.67
N LEU A 99 11.31 -7.46 -2.33
CA LEU A 99 12.64 -7.36 -1.73
C LEU A 99 13.59 -8.42 -2.30
N ARG A 100 13.18 -9.70 -2.31
CA ARG A 100 14.01 -10.81 -2.82
C ARG A 100 14.35 -10.66 -4.29
N ARG A 101 13.40 -10.18 -5.10
CA ARG A 101 13.59 -9.98 -6.55
C ARG A 101 14.55 -8.84 -6.84
N ILE A 102 14.39 -7.71 -6.15
CA ILE A 102 15.18 -6.49 -6.32
C ILE A 102 16.62 -6.66 -5.79
N GLN A 103 16.80 -7.34 -4.65
CA GLN A 103 18.13 -7.65 -4.10
C GLN A 103 18.99 -8.49 -5.04
N GLY A 104 18.39 -9.36 -5.87
CA GLY A 104 19.10 -10.21 -6.83
C GLY A 104 19.71 -9.44 -8.00
N SER A 105 19.57 -8.12 -8.08
CA SER A 105 20.14 -7.17 -9.05
C SER A 105 19.90 -7.49 -10.54
N LYS A 106 18.94 -8.38 -10.87
CA LYS A 106 18.53 -8.66 -12.25
C LYS A 106 17.29 -7.86 -12.68
N THR A 107 16.62 -7.22 -11.73
CA THR A 107 15.39 -6.46 -11.95
C THR A 107 15.27 -5.37 -10.89
N GLY A 108 14.58 -4.28 -11.23
CA GLY A 108 14.34 -3.19 -10.31
C GLY A 108 15.53 -2.24 -10.12
N ASP A 109 16.13 -1.76 -11.21
CA ASP A 109 17.04 -0.61 -11.18
C ASP A 109 16.33 0.64 -10.66
N LEU A 110 15.10 0.87 -11.16
CA LEU A 110 14.08 1.69 -10.53
C LEU A 110 12.97 0.74 -10.04
N PHE A 111 12.45 0.97 -8.85
CA PHE A 111 11.41 0.12 -8.29
C PHE A 111 10.43 0.91 -7.42
N THR A 112 9.34 0.25 -7.07
CA THR A 112 8.33 0.81 -6.16
C THR A 112 8.25 0.01 -4.88
N ALA A 113 7.73 0.62 -3.81
CA ALA A 113 7.38 -0.09 -2.60
C ALA A 113 6.02 0.39 -2.06
N PHE A 114 5.32 -0.51 -1.37
CA PHE A 114 4.24 -0.11 -0.48
C PHE A 114 4.84 0.59 0.74
N ARG A 115 4.16 1.64 1.19
CA ARG A 115 4.51 2.31 2.44
C ARG A 115 4.41 1.35 3.64
N GLY A 116 5.14 1.60 4.69
CA GLY A 116 5.15 0.80 5.92
C GLY A 116 6.11 -0.38 5.84
N ALA A 117 5.67 -1.58 6.19
CA ALA A 117 6.51 -2.77 6.36
C ALA A 117 7.46 -3.02 5.18
N GLN A 118 6.94 -3.06 3.96
CA GLN A 118 7.76 -3.36 2.78
C GLN A 118 8.83 -2.29 2.54
N PHE A 119 8.48 -1.01 2.61
CA PHE A 119 9.43 0.08 2.48
C PHE A 119 10.56 -0.04 3.51
N GLN A 120 10.21 -0.27 4.79
CA GLN A 120 11.20 -0.39 5.84
C GLN A 120 12.11 -1.62 5.69
N GLN A 121 11.57 -2.76 5.26
CA GLN A 121 12.35 -3.95 4.95
C GLN A 121 13.37 -3.69 3.84
N ILE A 122 12.95 -3.01 2.76
CA ILE A 122 13.83 -2.68 1.62
C ILE A 122 14.91 -1.68 2.04
N VAL A 123 14.58 -0.66 2.86
CA VAL A 123 15.58 0.28 3.43
C VAL A 123 16.56 -0.46 4.33
N LYS A 124 16.09 -1.29 5.26
CA LYS A 124 16.93 -2.08 6.17
C LYS A 124 17.89 -3.02 5.44
N ALA A 125 17.44 -3.52 4.28
CA ALA A 125 18.27 -4.38 3.42
C ALA A 125 19.31 -3.59 2.58
N GLY A 126 19.36 -2.25 2.68
CA GLY A 126 20.30 -1.39 1.96
C GLY A 126 20.06 -1.29 0.45
N VAL A 127 18.83 -1.65 -0.02
CA VAL A 127 18.52 -1.66 -1.45
C VAL A 127 18.23 -0.28 -2.01
N TYR A 128 17.65 0.62 -1.23
CA TYR A 128 17.45 2.00 -1.65
C TYR A 128 18.76 2.79 -1.67
N ALA A 129 19.06 3.44 -2.78
CA ALA A 129 20.02 4.54 -2.80
C ALA A 129 19.38 5.79 -2.17
N PRO A 130 20.08 6.53 -1.26
CA PRO A 130 19.52 7.72 -0.63
C PRO A 130 19.30 8.85 -1.65
N LEU A 131 18.12 9.49 -1.60
CA LEU A 131 17.74 10.63 -2.43
C LEU A 131 17.91 11.98 -1.73
N THR A 132 18.27 11.99 -0.45
CA THR A 132 18.48 13.22 0.34
C THR A 132 19.49 14.14 -0.35
N GLY A 133 19.12 15.42 -0.51
CA GLY A 133 19.96 16.42 -1.15
C GLY A 133 19.92 16.41 -2.67
N THR A 134 19.14 15.54 -3.31
CA THR A 134 18.93 15.57 -4.76
C THR A 134 17.79 16.52 -5.13
N ASP A 135 17.88 17.13 -6.32
CA ASP A 135 16.89 18.11 -6.80
C ASP A 135 15.49 17.49 -6.98
N VAL A 136 15.41 16.19 -7.25
CA VAL A 136 14.14 15.49 -7.47
C VAL A 136 13.24 15.56 -6.23
N VAL A 137 13.79 15.56 -5.02
CA VAL A 137 13.02 15.66 -3.77
C VAL A 137 12.22 16.96 -3.70
N GLY A 138 12.81 18.06 -4.18
CA GLY A 138 12.17 19.39 -4.21
C GLY A 138 10.93 19.48 -5.12
N LYS A 139 10.76 18.55 -6.06
CA LYS A 139 9.61 18.50 -6.97
C LYS A 139 8.32 17.99 -6.32
N TYR A 140 8.40 17.43 -5.13
CA TYR A 140 7.30 16.81 -4.41
C TYR A 140 6.75 17.69 -3.28
N GLN A 141 5.49 17.47 -2.92
CA GLN A 141 4.89 18.13 -1.75
C GLN A 141 5.53 17.55 -0.48
N ALA A 142 6.23 18.40 0.28
CA ALA A 142 7.04 17.98 1.44
C ALA A 142 6.24 17.18 2.50
N SER A 143 4.96 17.55 2.72
CA SER A 143 4.07 16.84 3.66
C SER A 143 3.70 15.42 3.21
N LEU A 144 3.82 15.12 1.91
CA LEU A 144 3.41 13.84 1.32
C LEU A 144 4.57 12.86 1.09
N ILE A 145 5.82 13.30 1.17
CA ILE A 145 6.99 12.43 0.93
C ILE A 145 7.56 11.78 2.20
N THR A 146 7.12 12.21 3.37
CA THR A 146 7.57 11.65 4.66
C THR A 146 7.46 10.12 4.75
N PRO A 147 6.45 9.44 4.14
CA PRO A 147 6.39 7.98 4.13
C PRO A 147 7.54 7.28 3.39
N GLY A 148 8.30 7.99 2.58
CA GLY A 148 9.51 7.50 1.90
C GLY A 148 10.82 7.87 2.62
N ALA A 149 10.72 8.40 3.84
CA ALA A 149 11.87 8.77 4.66
C ALA A 149 12.06 7.81 5.86
N GLN A 150 13.31 7.64 6.27
CA GLN A 150 13.68 6.90 7.49
C GLN A 150 14.95 7.49 8.09
N ALA A 151 14.98 7.66 9.41
CA ALA A 151 16.13 8.20 10.17
C ALA A 151 16.68 9.53 9.57
N GLY A 152 15.80 10.43 9.13
CA GLY A 152 16.17 11.73 8.56
C GLY A 152 16.67 11.67 7.11
N GLN A 153 16.72 10.50 6.48
CA GLN A 153 17.10 10.32 5.08
C GLN A 153 15.86 10.05 4.21
N GLN A 154 15.78 10.69 3.05
CA GLN A 154 14.81 10.36 2.01
C GLN A 154 15.37 9.23 1.15
N TYR A 155 14.70 8.08 1.16
CA TYR A 155 15.09 6.90 0.36
C TYR A 155 14.20 6.71 -0.86
N GLY A 156 12.92 6.98 -0.74
CA GLY A 156 11.98 6.84 -1.83
C GLY A 156 10.99 7.99 -1.89
N LEU A 157 10.35 8.16 -3.05
CA LEU A 157 9.37 9.21 -3.29
C LEU A 157 7.99 8.58 -3.49
N PRO A 158 7.07 8.69 -2.53
CA PRO A 158 5.68 8.29 -2.76
C PRO A 158 5.14 9.04 -3.96
N TYR A 159 4.83 8.36 -5.04
CA TYR A 159 4.44 8.99 -6.31
C TYR A 159 2.94 9.18 -6.44
N GLN A 160 2.16 8.18 -5.98
CA GLN A 160 0.71 8.22 -6.01
C GLN A 160 0.12 8.76 -4.71
N LEU A 161 -0.93 9.56 -4.83
CA LEU A 161 -1.82 9.93 -3.74
C LEU A 161 -3.18 9.30 -4.00
N VAL A 162 -3.64 8.45 -3.09
CA VAL A 162 -4.91 7.77 -3.18
C VAL A 162 -5.74 8.01 -1.91
N PHE A 163 -7.06 8.01 -2.04
CA PHE A 163 -7.98 8.08 -0.91
C PHE A 163 -8.48 6.68 -0.59
N ASN A 164 -8.12 6.17 0.59
CA ASN A 164 -8.49 4.84 1.07
C ASN A 164 -9.82 4.89 1.83
N MET A 165 -10.87 5.25 1.14
CA MET A 165 -12.24 5.36 1.63
C MET A 165 -13.24 5.09 0.52
N PRO A 166 -14.50 4.76 0.82
CA PRO A 166 -15.49 4.36 -0.16
C PRO A 166 -15.64 5.35 -1.32
N LEU A 167 -15.56 4.80 -2.55
CA LEU A 167 -15.94 5.49 -3.77
C LEU A 167 -17.46 5.50 -3.89
N ALA A 168 -18.06 6.65 -4.18
CA ALA A 168 -19.48 6.87 -4.24
C ALA A 168 -19.98 7.06 -5.68
N ASN A 169 -21.12 6.46 -6.00
CA ASN A 169 -21.93 6.74 -7.17
C ASN A 169 -22.85 7.92 -6.85
N THR A 170 -22.51 9.12 -7.31
CA THR A 170 -23.27 10.34 -6.96
C THR A 170 -24.69 10.31 -7.52
N ASP A 171 -24.94 9.70 -8.69
CA ASP A 171 -26.30 9.53 -9.22
C ASP A 171 -27.17 8.68 -8.29
N ALA A 172 -26.59 7.67 -7.63
CA ALA A 172 -27.32 6.85 -6.68
C ALA A 172 -27.59 7.62 -5.38
N LEU A 173 -26.62 8.42 -4.92
CA LEU A 173 -26.79 9.28 -3.75
C LEU A 173 -27.88 10.34 -3.99
N ASP A 174 -27.85 11.03 -5.11
CA ASP A 174 -28.86 12.04 -5.49
C ASP A 174 -30.27 11.44 -5.57
N LYS A 175 -30.42 10.25 -6.17
CA LYS A 175 -31.70 9.52 -6.20
C LYS A 175 -32.17 9.08 -4.81
N ALA A 176 -31.27 8.86 -3.88
CA ALA A 176 -31.56 8.59 -2.48
C ALA A 176 -31.82 9.87 -1.67
N GLY A 177 -31.70 11.06 -2.27
CA GLY A 177 -31.96 12.35 -1.62
C GLY A 177 -30.74 12.97 -0.93
N HIS A 178 -29.53 12.47 -1.21
CA HIS A 178 -28.30 12.93 -0.58
C HIS A 178 -27.39 13.67 -1.57
N THR A 179 -27.38 14.99 -1.50
CA THR A 179 -26.53 15.88 -2.33
C THR A 179 -25.18 16.22 -1.66
N SER A 180 -24.94 15.72 -0.45
CA SER A 180 -23.70 15.92 0.30
C SER A 180 -23.38 14.71 1.17
N ALA A 181 -22.08 14.48 1.41
CA ALA A 181 -21.63 13.41 2.28
C ALA A 181 -22.11 13.60 3.74
N PRO A 182 -22.51 12.52 4.43
CA PRO A 182 -22.88 12.55 5.84
C PRO A 182 -21.75 13.09 6.73
N LYS A 183 -22.09 13.80 7.81
CA LYS A 183 -21.12 14.42 8.74
C LYS A 183 -21.05 13.71 10.10
N ASP A 184 -21.82 12.65 10.28
CA ASP A 184 -21.87 11.84 11.49
C ASP A 184 -22.35 10.42 11.20
N TRP A 185 -22.31 9.56 12.22
CA TRP A 185 -22.66 8.14 12.10
C TRP A 185 -24.15 7.93 11.75
N ASN A 186 -25.04 8.67 12.39
CA ASN A 186 -26.47 8.52 12.12
C ASN A 186 -26.82 8.92 10.69
N GLY A 187 -26.25 10.04 10.22
CA GLY A 187 -26.42 10.47 8.83
C GLY A 187 -25.83 9.46 7.84
N PHE A 188 -24.74 8.78 8.19
CA PHE A 188 -24.19 7.72 7.34
C PHE A 188 -25.12 6.51 7.30
N LEU A 189 -25.69 6.06 8.42
CA LEU A 189 -26.68 4.97 8.44
C LEU A 189 -27.95 5.36 7.66
N GLN A 190 -28.43 6.62 7.80
CA GLN A 190 -29.59 7.11 7.05
C GLN A 190 -29.34 7.08 5.53
N LEU A 191 -28.14 7.49 5.06
CA LEU A 191 -27.75 7.35 3.65
C LEU A 191 -27.86 5.89 3.17
N LEU A 192 -27.40 4.93 4.00
CA LEU A 192 -27.46 3.51 3.64
C LEU A 192 -28.90 2.98 3.58
N ASP A 193 -29.77 3.40 4.51
CA ASP A 193 -31.20 3.07 4.50
C ASP A 193 -31.89 3.61 3.25
N ASP A 194 -31.62 4.87 2.90
CA ASP A 194 -32.24 5.54 1.74
C ASP A 194 -31.75 4.91 0.42
N LEU A 195 -30.47 4.56 0.30
CA LEU A 195 -29.96 3.80 -0.83
C LEU A 195 -30.66 2.45 -0.97
N LYS A 196 -30.82 1.73 0.15
CA LYS A 196 -31.51 0.43 0.18
C LYS A 196 -32.99 0.57 -0.20
N ALA A 197 -33.68 1.61 0.28
CA ALA A 197 -35.04 1.91 -0.07
C ALA A 197 -35.26 2.21 -1.57
N LYS A 198 -34.20 2.73 -2.23
CA LYS A 198 -34.19 2.95 -3.70
C LYS A 198 -33.74 1.71 -4.50
N GLY A 199 -33.52 0.56 -3.86
CA GLY A 199 -33.17 -0.70 -4.51
C GLY A 199 -31.69 -0.86 -4.84
N TYR A 200 -30.81 0.01 -4.33
CA TYR A 200 -29.37 -0.17 -4.45
C TYR A 200 -28.85 -1.15 -3.38
N THR A 201 -27.75 -1.84 -3.69
CA THR A 201 -26.85 -2.36 -2.64
C THR A 201 -26.15 -1.15 -2.03
N PRO A 202 -26.35 -0.83 -0.73
CA PRO A 202 -25.76 0.39 -0.18
C PRO A 202 -24.25 0.40 -0.25
N ILE A 203 -23.59 -0.72 0.13
CA ILE A 203 -22.14 -0.86 0.14
C ILE A 203 -21.72 -2.15 -0.57
N ALA A 204 -20.95 -2.04 -1.64
CA ALA A 204 -20.23 -3.15 -2.27
C ALA A 204 -18.89 -3.32 -1.53
N TRP A 205 -18.72 -4.44 -0.78
CA TRP A 205 -17.60 -4.69 0.11
C TRP A 205 -16.90 -6.02 -0.16
N PRO A 206 -15.56 -6.05 -0.37
CA PRO A 206 -14.81 -7.24 -0.80
C PRO A 206 -14.34 -8.11 0.38
N GLY A 207 -15.25 -8.66 1.18
CA GLY A 207 -14.90 -9.40 2.40
C GLY A 207 -14.09 -10.68 2.18
N GLY A 208 -14.07 -11.25 0.97
CA GLY A 208 -13.22 -12.38 0.60
C GLY A 208 -11.76 -11.99 0.27
N ASP A 209 -11.46 -10.69 0.20
CA ASP A 209 -10.12 -10.12 0.06
C ASP A 209 -9.84 -9.24 1.27
N THR A 210 -9.27 -9.81 2.32
CA THR A 210 -9.05 -9.13 3.61
C THR A 210 -8.30 -7.81 3.45
N ALA A 211 -7.32 -7.76 2.55
CA ALA A 211 -6.52 -6.55 2.33
C ALA A 211 -7.37 -5.38 1.81
N ASN A 212 -8.33 -5.64 0.93
CA ASN A 212 -9.26 -4.62 0.44
C ASN A 212 -10.47 -4.43 1.37
N ALA A 213 -10.94 -5.49 2.04
CA ALA A 213 -11.97 -5.38 3.08
C ALA A 213 -11.53 -4.45 4.22
N GLY A 214 -10.26 -4.50 4.61
CA GLY A 214 -9.66 -3.64 5.63
C GLY A 214 -9.63 -2.15 5.30
N GLN A 215 -9.88 -1.74 4.04
CA GLN A 215 -9.93 -0.31 3.69
C GLN A 215 -11.10 0.41 4.39
N LEU A 216 -12.25 -0.24 4.54
CA LEU A 216 -13.37 0.33 5.27
C LEU A 216 -13.06 0.45 6.78
N LEU A 217 -12.46 -0.57 7.39
CA LEU A 217 -12.02 -0.50 8.79
C LEU A 217 -11.04 0.67 9.00
N ASN A 218 -10.13 0.87 8.06
CA ASN A 218 -9.15 1.95 8.07
C ASN A 218 -9.80 3.34 8.18
N THR A 219 -10.94 3.57 7.50
CA THR A 219 -11.73 4.79 7.62
C THR A 219 -12.54 4.86 8.90
N MET A 220 -13.04 3.75 9.39
CA MET A 220 -13.88 3.74 10.60
C MET A 220 -13.07 3.99 11.89
N VAL A 221 -11.80 3.59 11.95
CA VAL A 221 -10.95 3.86 13.12
C VAL A 221 -10.49 5.31 13.22
N MET A 222 -10.49 6.09 12.14
CA MET A 222 -9.87 7.42 12.06
C MET A 222 -10.39 8.43 13.09
N ASN A 223 -11.66 8.30 13.51
CA ASN A 223 -12.31 9.18 14.46
C ASN A 223 -12.68 8.49 15.79
N ASN A 224 -12.53 7.18 15.91
CA ASN A 224 -12.75 6.43 17.16
C ASN A 224 -11.44 6.25 17.94
N ALA A 225 -10.30 6.16 17.26
CA ALA A 225 -9.02 5.91 17.89
C ALA A 225 -8.54 7.10 18.74
N PRO A 226 -7.89 6.84 19.89
CA PRO A 226 -7.40 7.89 20.80
C PRO A 226 -6.26 8.74 20.21
N SER A 227 -5.50 8.18 19.27
CA SER A 227 -4.35 8.86 18.64
C SER A 227 -4.15 8.41 17.19
N ASP A 228 -3.43 9.23 16.41
CA ASP A 228 -3.21 9.00 14.98
C ASP A 228 -2.27 7.82 14.69
N ASP A 229 -1.45 7.42 15.66
CA ASP A 229 -0.50 6.30 15.62
C ASP A 229 -1.10 5.01 16.22
N MET A 230 -2.43 4.87 16.20
CA MET A 230 -3.19 3.80 16.85
C MET A 230 -2.67 2.40 16.54
N PHE A 231 -2.32 2.11 15.29
CA PHE A 231 -1.88 0.76 14.91
C PHE A 231 -0.42 0.49 15.25
N THR A 232 0.45 1.52 15.26
CA THR A 232 1.78 1.42 15.88
C THR A 232 1.67 1.08 17.37
N LYS A 233 0.70 1.68 18.06
CA LYS A 233 0.45 1.42 19.49
C LYS A 233 -0.15 0.04 19.74
N ILE A 234 -0.98 -0.48 18.86
CA ILE A 234 -1.44 -1.88 18.92
C ILE A 234 -0.23 -2.82 18.73
N GLU A 235 0.58 -2.59 17.73
CA GLU A 235 1.74 -3.45 17.45
C GLU A 235 2.76 -3.44 18.60
N SER A 236 3.00 -2.28 19.24
CA SER A 236 3.86 -2.16 20.42
C SER A 236 3.20 -2.64 21.73
N GLY A 237 1.87 -2.85 21.74
CA GLY A 237 1.06 -3.24 22.89
C GLY A 237 0.69 -2.12 23.86
N ALA A 238 0.93 -0.87 23.48
CA ALA A 238 0.42 0.27 24.23
C ALA A 238 -1.11 0.42 24.13
N TYR A 239 -1.70 -0.08 23.02
CA TYR A 239 -3.14 -0.26 22.85
C TYR A 239 -3.46 -1.72 22.56
N LYS A 240 -4.70 -2.12 22.85
CA LYS A 240 -5.25 -3.44 22.55
C LYS A 240 -6.44 -3.31 21.61
N VAL A 241 -6.67 -4.33 20.77
CA VAL A 241 -7.91 -4.40 19.99
C VAL A 241 -9.13 -4.75 20.83
N THR A 242 -8.95 -5.05 22.11
CA THR A 242 -10.00 -5.20 23.11
C THR A 242 -10.32 -3.91 23.86
N ASP A 243 -9.65 -2.79 23.58
CA ASP A 243 -9.95 -1.49 24.19
C ASP A 243 -11.28 -0.95 23.63
N ASP A 244 -11.98 -0.14 24.42
CA ASP A 244 -13.33 0.37 24.15
C ASP A 244 -13.45 1.05 22.77
N TRP A 245 -12.43 1.80 22.35
CA TRP A 245 -12.46 2.52 21.08
C TRP A 245 -12.49 1.55 19.86
N PHE A 246 -11.80 0.41 19.96
CA PHE A 246 -11.77 -0.56 18.87
C PHE A 246 -13.02 -1.46 18.93
N LEU A 247 -13.47 -1.85 20.15
CA LEU A 247 -14.74 -2.55 20.32
C LEU A 247 -15.90 -1.74 19.76
N LYS A 248 -15.98 -0.44 20.07
CA LYS A 248 -16.96 0.48 19.47
C LYS A 248 -16.89 0.48 17.94
N THR A 249 -15.67 0.49 17.38
CA THR A 249 -15.49 0.42 15.92
C THR A 249 -16.07 -0.88 15.35
N LEU A 250 -15.82 -2.02 15.99
CA LEU A 250 -16.38 -3.31 15.56
C LEU A 250 -17.90 -3.39 15.75
N GLU A 251 -18.46 -2.77 16.80
CA GLU A 251 -19.91 -2.67 17.00
C GLU A 251 -20.57 -1.84 15.88
N GLN A 252 -19.96 -0.72 15.50
CA GLN A 252 -20.40 0.09 14.37
C GLN A 252 -20.24 -0.71 13.04
N TYR A 253 -19.19 -1.52 12.91
CA TYR A 253 -19.02 -2.39 11.75
C TYR A 253 -20.12 -3.44 11.66
N ALA A 254 -20.54 -4.00 12.80
CA ALA A 254 -21.68 -4.93 12.87
C ALA A 254 -22.98 -4.29 12.35
N GLN A 255 -23.22 -3.00 12.61
CA GLN A 255 -24.37 -2.25 12.11
C GLN A 255 -24.38 -2.13 10.58
N LEU A 256 -23.22 -2.23 9.92
CA LEU A 256 -23.11 -2.18 8.46
C LEU A 256 -23.48 -3.51 7.78
N THR A 257 -23.52 -4.62 8.51
CA THR A 257 -23.77 -5.96 7.94
C THR A 257 -25.04 -6.03 7.05
N PRO A 258 -26.18 -5.40 7.40
CA PRO A 258 -27.39 -5.43 6.58
C PRO A 258 -27.31 -4.62 5.27
N TYR A 259 -26.26 -3.84 5.09
CA TYR A 259 -26.08 -2.93 3.95
C TYR A 259 -25.06 -3.45 2.93
N PHE A 260 -24.35 -4.53 3.22
CA PHE A 260 -23.48 -5.18 2.26
C PHE A 260 -24.27 -6.07 1.28
N GLN A 261 -23.67 -6.38 0.14
CA GLN A 261 -24.23 -7.37 -0.79
C GLN A 261 -24.32 -8.77 -0.15
N ALA A 262 -25.17 -9.62 -0.70
CA ALA A 262 -25.26 -11.02 -0.27
C ALA A 262 -23.91 -11.73 -0.35
N ARG A 263 -23.61 -12.62 0.62
CA ARG A 263 -22.34 -13.37 0.72
C ARG A 263 -21.09 -12.46 0.80
N ALA A 264 -21.22 -11.35 1.48
CA ALA A 264 -20.20 -10.30 1.54
C ALA A 264 -18.81 -10.81 1.96
N THR A 265 -18.73 -11.72 2.94
CA THR A 265 -17.46 -12.30 3.43
C THR A 265 -16.70 -13.17 2.42
N GLY A 266 -17.38 -13.64 1.37
CA GLY A 266 -16.78 -14.42 0.27
C GLY A 266 -16.62 -13.63 -1.03
N SER A 267 -17.05 -12.37 -1.07
CA SER A 267 -16.99 -11.55 -2.28
C SER A 267 -15.58 -11.06 -2.57
N THR A 268 -15.11 -11.26 -3.81
CA THR A 268 -13.79 -10.76 -4.25
C THR A 268 -13.86 -9.28 -4.63
N THR A 269 -12.71 -8.62 -4.70
CA THR A 269 -12.60 -7.24 -5.16
C THR A 269 -13.18 -7.07 -6.56
N ASP A 270 -12.90 -7.98 -7.48
CA ASP A 270 -13.43 -7.91 -8.86
C ASP A 270 -14.95 -7.98 -8.88
N ALA A 271 -15.56 -8.90 -8.10
CA ALA A 271 -17.01 -9.04 -8.04
C ALA A 271 -17.72 -7.79 -7.54
N VAL A 272 -17.19 -7.15 -6.48
CA VAL A 272 -17.79 -5.92 -5.94
C VAL A 272 -17.52 -4.71 -6.81
N THR A 273 -16.37 -4.65 -7.49
CA THR A 273 -16.07 -3.60 -8.48
C THR A 273 -17.03 -3.69 -9.67
N GLN A 274 -17.31 -4.90 -10.16
CA GLN A 274 -18.32 -5.16 -11.21
C GLN A 274 -19.73 -4.74 -10.75
N LEU A 275 -20.12 -5.10 -9.51
CA LEU A 275 -21.41 -4.71 -8.94
C LEU A 275 -21.55 -3.17 -8.90
N PHE A 276 -20.53 -2.47 -8.44
CA PHE A 276 -20.53 -1.01 -8.40
C PHE A 276 -20.52 -0.40 -9.80
N ALA A 277 -19.66 -0.89 -10.71
CA ALA A 277 -19.56 -0.39 -12.07
C ALA A 277 -20.86 -0.54 -12.87
N SER A 278 -21.66 -1.57 -12.55
CA SER A 278 -23.02 -1.76 -13.15
C SER A 278 -24.07 -0.74 -12.66
N GLY A 279 -23.71 0.16 -11.75
CA GLY A 279 -24.62 1.16 -11.17
C GLY A 279 -25.60 0.60 -10.14
N LYS A 280 -25.43 -0.65 -9.68
CA LYS A 280 -26.33 -1.33 -8.72
C LYS A 280 -25.93 -1.12 -7.27
N ALA A 281 -24.79 -0.50 -7.00
CA ALA A 281 -24.36 -0.17 -5.65
C ALA A 281 -24.15 1.34 -5.48
N GLY A 282 -24.41 1.86 -4.28
CA GLY A 282 -24.21 3.26 -3.92
C GLY A 282 -22.75 3.58 -3.60
N LEU A 283 -22.10 2.70 -2.82
CA LEU A 283 -20.71 2.83 -2.38
C LEU A 283 -19.89 1.59 -2.75
N LEU A 284 -18.63 1.79 -3.14
CA LEU A 284 -17.61 0.74 -3.26
C LEU A 284 -16.58 0.91 -2.14
N ALA A 285 -16.55 -0.01 -1.18
CA ALA A 285 -15.73 0.08 0.04
C ALA A 285 -14.27 -0.32 -0.19
N THR A 286 -13.60 0.37 -1.11
CA THR A 286 -12.18 0.19 -1.44
C THR A 286 -11.44 1.53 -1.38
N GLY A 287 -11.26 2.22 -2.51
CA GLY A 287 -10.60 3.51 -2.57
C GLY A 287 -10.55 4.10 -3.98
N SER A 288 -10.07 5.36 -4.08
CA SER A 288 -9.96 6.07 -5.35
C SER A 288 -9.09 5.37 -6.39
N PHE A 289 -8.20 4.47 -5.95
CA PHE A 289 -7.37 3.66 -6.85
C PHE A 289 -8.18 2.73 -7.76
N GLN A 290 -9.46 2.51 -7.47
CA GLN A 290 -10.36 1.70 -8.31
C GLN A 290 -11.07 2.51 -9.41
N MET A 291 -10.99 3.84 -9.42
CA MET A 291 -11.74 4.67 -10.39
C MET A 291 -11.49 4.25 -11.85
N ALA A 292 -10.23 4.06 -12.23
CA ALA A 292 -9.89 3.62 -13.58
C ALA A 292 -10.47 2.22 -13.91
N GLY A 293 -10.38 1.28 -12.97
CA GLY A 293 -10.94 -0.06 -13.12
C GLY A 293 -12.48 -0.03 -13.27
N VAL A 294 -13.16 0.79 -12.47
CA VAL A 294 -14.62 1.00 -12.57
C VAL A 294 -15.00 1.62 -13.93
N ARG A 295 -14.22 2.58 -14.44
CA ARG A 295 -14.41 3.15 -15.80
C ARG A 295 -14.20 2.11 -16.89
N ALA A 296 -13.16 1.29 -16.79
CA ALA A 296 -12.87 0.22 -17.74
C ALA A 296 -14.01 -0.82 -17.82
N LEU A 297 -14.73 -1.03 -16.73
CA LEU A 297 -15.94 -1.86 -16.68
C LEU A 297 -17.20 -1.15 -17.23
N GLY A 298 -17.10 0.06 -17.75
CA GLY A 298 -18.17 0.77 -18.45
C GLY A 298 -19.01 1.70 -17.59
N ALA A 299 -18.67 1.97 -16.34
CA ALA A 299 -19.41 2.91 -15.49
C ALA A 299 -19.41 4.32 -16.10
N LYS A 300 -20.60 4.96 -16.12
CA LYS A 300 -20.84 6.29 -16.70
C LYS A 300 -21.22 7.37 -15.67
N PHE A 301 -21.65 6.97 -14.47
CA PHE A 301 -22.07 7.88 -13.41
C PHE A 301 -20.87 8.65 -12.81
N PRO A 302 -21.08 9.86 -12.28
CA PRO A 302 -20.04 10.63 -11.62
C PRO A 302 -19.59 9.98 -10.31
N PHE A 303 -18.34 10.24 -9.91
CA PHE A 303 -17.75 9.77 -8.66
C PHE A 303 -17.60 10.89 -7.65
N ASP A 304 -17.74 10.55 -6.38
CA ASP A 304 -17.16 11.26 -5.24
C ASP A 304 -16.67 10.21 -4.21
N LEU A 305 -16.21 10.67 -3.08
CA LEU A 305 -15.76 9.84 -1.96
C LEU A 305 -16.67 10.09 -0.76
N VAL A 306 -17.00 9.03 -0.04
CA VAL A 306 -17.80 9.12 1.19
C VAL A 306 -17.13 8.29 2.27
N ALA A 307 -16.61 8.96 3.32
CA ALA A 307 -16.10 8.29 4.50
C ALA A 307 -17.20 8.11 5.54
N PRO A 308 -17.28 6.93 6.20
CA PRO A 308 -18.13 6.76 7.37
C PRO A 308 -17.56 7.58 8.53
N ILE A 309 -18.28 8.63 8.93
CA ILE A 309 -17.92 9.44 10.10
C ILE A 309 -18.54 8.77 11.34
N THR A 310 -17.71 8.13 12.15
CA THR A 310 -18.12 7.25 13.26
C THR A 310 -18.49 7.98 14.55
N THR A 311 -18.43 9.31 14.53
CA THR A 311 -18.76 10.19 15.66
C THR A 311 -20.07 10.94 15.46
N THR A 312 -20.52 11.68 16.47
CA THR A 312 -21.63 12.64 16.36
C THR A 312 -21.20 13.89 15.59
N THR A 313 -22.16 14.64 15.11
CA THR A 313 -21.94 15.88 14.33
C THR A 313 -20.99 16.82 15.08
N GLY A 314 -19.99 17.35 14.38
CA GLY A 314 -19.01 18.30 14.91
C GLY A 314 -17.88 17.69 15.75
N GLN A 315 -17.88 16.38 16.00
CA GLN A 315 -16.86 15.69 16.79
C GLN A 315 -15.79 14.99 15.93
N ALA A 316 -15.95 14.98 14.61
CA ALA A 316 -14.99 14.35 13.71
C ALA A 316 -13.67 15.13 13.67
N LYS A 317 -12.57 14.44 13.95
CA LYS A 317 -11.21 14.97 13.82
C LYS A 317 -10.76 14.99 12.35
N TYR A 318 -11.19 14.00 11.57
CA TYR A 318 -10.86 13.80 10.17
C TYR A 318 -12.13 13.57 9.35
N GLU A 319 -12.09 14.03 8.09
CA GLU A 319 -13.16 13.86 7.11
C GLU A 319 -12.95 12.60 6.25
N GLY A 320 -11.72 12.05 6.20
CA GLY A 320 -11.38 10.91 5.37
C GLY A 320 -9.96 10.41 5.60
N VAL A 321 -9.56 9.45 4.76
CA VAL A 321 -8.25 8.78 4.83
C VAL A 321 -7.58 8.83 3.46
N PHE A 322 -6.31 9.25 3.43
CA PHE A 322 -5.47 9.23 2.24
C PHE A 322 -4.23 8.34 2.43
N ASN A 323 -3.58 7.98 1.35
CA ASN A 323 -2.29 7.29 1.36
C ASN A 323 -1.38 7.88 0.28
N ALA A 324 -0.15 8.20 0.65
CA ALA A 324 0.93 8.48 -0.26
C ALA A 324 1.71 7.17 -0.45
N THR A 325 1.65 6.60 -1.63
CA THR A 325 2.10 5.23 -1.94
C THR A 325 2.84 5.16 -3.28
N PHE A 326 3.12 3.95 -3.78
CA PHE A 326 3.93 3.75 -4.98
C PHE A 326 5.28 4.45 -4.80
N VAL A 327 5.97 4.07 -3.71
CA VAL A 327 7.21 4.74 -3.27
C VAL A 327 8.33 4.38 -4.22
N LEU A 328 8.60 5.27 -5.17
CA LEU A 328 9.66 5.14 -6.17
C LEU A 328 11.04 5.20 -5.51
N GLY A 329 11.94 4.31 -5.88
CA GLY A 329 13.32 4.31 -5.41
C GLY A 329 14.30 3.75 -6.43
N VAL A 330 15.53 4.26 -6.38
CA VAL A 330 16.65 3.76 -7.19
C VAL A 330 17.40 2.70 -6.40
N ASN A 331 17.75 1.59 -7.06
CA ASN A 331 18.49 0.50 -6.45
C ASN A 331 19.97 0.89 -6.26
N SER A 332 20.44 0.80 -5.02
CA SER A 332 21.85 1.09 -4.66
C SER A 332 22.84 0.21 -5.40
N ALA A 333 22.46 -1.01 -5.80
CA ALA A 333 23.27 -1.96 -6.54
C ALA A 333 23.10 -1.88 -8.07
N SER A 334 22.26 -0.97 -8.58
CA SER A 334 22.07 -0.79 -10.02
C SER A 334 23.36 -0.39 -10.72
N LYS A 335 23.62 -0.99 -11.87
CA LYS A 335 24.76 -0.63 -12.74
C LYS A 335 24.43 0.48 -13.73
N VAL A 336 23.15 0.87 -13.81
CA VAL A 336 22.63 1.93 -14.67
C VAL A 336 21.98 3.05 -13.85
N GLN A 337 22.52 3.33 -12.63
CA GLN A 337 21.98 4.35 -11.73
C GLN A 337 21.72 5.71 -12.39
N PRO A 338 22.62 6.28 -13.24
CA PRO A 338 22.34 7.55 -13.91
C PRO A 338 21.08 7.49 -14.79
N ALA A 339 20.84 6.38 -15.48
CA ALA A 339 19.65 6.23 -16.32
C ALA A 339 18.40 5.99 -15.45
N ALA A 340 18.49 5.20 -14.37
CA ALA A 340 17.40 4.99 -13.42
C ALA A 340 16.99 6.28 -12.70
N TYR A 341 17.98 7.08 -12.27
CA TYR A 341 17.73 8.39 -11.67
C TYR A 341 17.13 9.39 -12.68
N ALA A 342 17.65 9.43 -13.92
CA ALA A 342 17.10 10.28 -14.96
C ALA A 342 15.64 9.91 -15.30
N PHE A 343 15.26 8.63 -15.23
CA PHE A 343 13.88 8.21 -15.42
C PHE A 343 12.99 8.60 -14.21
N LEU A 344 13.51 8.49 -12.98
CA LEU A 344 12.84 9.01 -11.79
C LEU A 344 12.58 10.52 -11.91
N GLU A 345 13.60 11.30 -12.30
CA GLU A 345 13.45 12.75 -12.54
C GLU A 345 12.45 13.06 -13.65
N PHE A 346 12.45 12.26 -14.73
CA PHE A 346 11.51 12.38 -15.85
C PHE A 346 10.07 12.16 -15.39
N LEU A 347 9.81 11.11 -14.58
CA LEU A 347 8.49 10.86 -13.98
C LEU A 347 8.07 11.99 -13.02
N SER A 348 9.03 12.64 -12.38
CA SER A 348 8.84 13.71 -11.40
C SER A 348 8.71 15.11 -12.02
N ASP A 349 8.76 15.21 -13.35
CA ASP A 349 8.43 16.44 -14.05
C ASP A 349 6.91 16.65 -14.06
N PRO A 350 6.38 17.86 -13.73
CA PRO A 350 4.94 18.10 -13.65
C PRO A 350 4.17 17.76 -14.92
N VAL A 351 4.76 17.96 -16.11
CA VAL A 351 4.11 17.63 -17.40
C VAL A 351 3.99 16.12 -17.56
N ASN A 352 5.05 15.38 -17.28
CA ASN A 352 5.05 13.91 -17.35
C ASN A 352 4.19 13.28 -16.25
N ALA A 353 4.23 13.86 -15.05
CA ALA A 353 3.36 13.47 -13.95
C ALA A 353 1.87 13.71 -14.29
N ALA A 354 1.55 14.77 -15.05
CA ALA A 354 0.20 15.01 -15.55
C ALA A 354 -0.25 13.94 -16.57
N VAL A 355 0.64 13.49 -17.46
CA VAL A 355 0.35 12.35 -18.37
C VAL A 355 0.01 11.12 -17.55
N TYR A 356 0.85 10.78 -16.56
CA TYR A 356 0.58 9.65 -15.67
C TYR A 356 -0.75 9.80 -14.95
N ALA A 357 -0.96 10.91 -14.25
CA ALA A 357 -2.14 11.12 -13.42
C ALA A 357 -3.44 11.05 -14.23
N ASN A 358 -3.50 11.76 -15.34
CA ASN A 358 -4.70 11.84 -16.17
C ASN A 358 -4.98 10.52 -16.91
N GLY A 359 -3.93 9.82 -17.35
CA GLY A 359 -4.06 8.53 -18.02
C GLY A 359 -4.43 7.38 -17.12
N THR A 360 -3.99 7.41 -15.85
CA THR A 360 -4.24 6.33 -14.87
C THR A 360 -5.41 6.62 -13.93
N GLY A 361 -5.92 7.86 -13.91
CA GLY A 361 -6.93 8.27 -12.93
C GLY A 361 -6.41 8.30 -11.50
N GLN A 362 -5.10 8.57 -11.30
CA GLN A 362 -4.46 8.62 -9.98
C GLN A 362 -3.93 10.02 -9.71
N HIS A 363 -4.26 10.62 -8.55
CA HIS A 363 -3.55 11.80 -8.10
C HIS A 363 -2.09 11.47 -7.80
N VAL A 364 -1.23 12.45 -7.92
CA VAL A 364 0.20 12.32 -7.63
C VAL A 364 0.65 13.33 -6.57
N THR A 365 1.80 13.06 -5.96
CA THR A 365 2.39 13.92 -4.92
C THR A 365 3.36 14.95 -5.50
N VAL A 366 3.63 14.89 -6.80
CA VAL A 366 4.41 15.89 -7.54
C VAL A 366 3.66 17.23 -7.52
N LYS A 367 4.38 18.32 -7.33
CA LYS A 367 3.83 19.69 -7.34
C LYS A 367 3.39 20.11 -8.74
N ASP A 368 2.47 21.06 -8.80
CA ASP A 368 2.08 21.78 -10.00
C ASP A 368 1.54 20.91 -11.15
N VAL A 369 0.96 19.76 -10.81
CA VAL A 369 0.38 18.84 -11.78
C VAL A 369 -1.01 19.30 -12.21
N ALA A 370 -1.23 19.42 -13.53
CA ALA A 370 -2.53 19.78 -14.09
C ALA A 370 -3.43 18.55 -14.26
N TYR A 371 -4.53 18.50 -13.52
CA TYR A 371 -5.55 17.45 -13.65
C TYR A 371 -6.60 17.84 -14.70
N THR A 372 -6.71 17.06 -15.77
CA THR A 372 -7.71 17.21 -16.84
C THR A 372 -8.76 16.11 -16.83
N ASN A 373 -8.42 14.93 -16.28
CA ASN A 373 -9.33 13.80 -16.13
C ASN A 373 -10.54 14.21 -15.26
N PRO A 374 -11.80 14.03 -15.74
CA PRO A 374 -12.99 14.45 -15.01
C PRO A 374 -13.14 13.82 -13.62
N ASP A 375 -12.76 12.55 -13.48
CA ASP A 375 -12.86 11.84 -12.20
C ASP A 375 -11.85 12.38 -11.18
N LEU A 376 -10.62 12.69 -11.61
CA LEU A 376 -9.64 13.35 -10.75
C LEU A 376 -10.11 14.73 -10.33
N LYS A 377 -10.70 15.53 -11.26
CA LYS A 377 -11.26 16.84 -10.92
C LYS A 377 -12.39 16.73 -9.90
N ALA A 378 -13.28 15.74 -10.05
CA ALA A 378 -14.40 15.54 -9.13
C ALA A 378 -13.93 15.27 -7.70
N VAL A 379 -12.89 14.44 -7.51
CA VAL A 379 -12.36 14.11 -6.18
C VAL A 379 -11.20 15.03 -5.71
N SER A 380 -10.76 16.00 -6.54
CA SER A 380 -9.70 16.96 -6.17
C SER A 380 -10.00 17.82 -4.92
N PRO A 381 -11.26 18.18 -4.59
CA PRO A 381 -11.55 18.86 -3.33
C PRO A 381 -11.04 18.13 -2.08
N TRP A 382 -10.89 16.80 -2.15
CA TRP A 382 -10.34 15.99 -1.06
C TRP A 382 -8.86 16.23 -0.78
N LEU A 383 -8.11 16.80 -1.73
CA LEU A 383 -6.69 17.15 -1.55
C LEU A 383 -6.48 18.24 -0.47
N THR A 384 -7.51 19.02 -0.16
CA THR A 384 -7.46 20.12 0.82
C THR A 384 -8.24 19.83 2.09
N ARG A 385 -9.01 18.74 2.14
CA ARG A 385 -9.76 18.35 3.34
C ARG A 385 -8.84 17.76 4.42
N LYS A 386 -9.30 17.81 5.65
CA LYS A 386 -8.57 17.26 6.79
C LYS A 386 -8.66 15.74 6.81
N THR A 387 -7.68 15.08 6.23
CA THR A 387 -7.61 13.63 6.10
C THR A 387 -6.47 13.03 6.92
N LEU A 388 -6.64 11.80 7.39
CA LEU A 388 -5.64 11.03 8.10
C LEU A 388 -4.83 10.18 7.11
N LEU A 389 -3.51 10.14 7.28
CA LEU A 389 -2.66 9.20 6.54
C LEU A 389 -3.00 7.76 6.93
N ALA A 390 -3.36 6.93 5.96
CA ALA A 390 -3.93 5.59 6.14
C ALA A 390 -3.29 4.77 7.27
N PRO A 391 -3.99 4.54 8.39
CA PRO A 391 -3.40 3.94 9.59
C PRO A 391 -2.91 2.51 9.38
N ARG A 392 -3.57 1.71 8.55
CA ARG A 392 -3.19 0.30 8.30
C ARG A 392 -1.73 0.09 7.88
N PHE A 393 -1.09 1.10 7.32
CA PHE A 393 0.30 1.04 6.91
C PHE A 393 1.28 1.42 8.05
N GLN A 394 0.77 1.61 9.26
CA GLN A 394 1.59 1.73 10.47
C GLN A 394 2.09 0.37 10.93
N PHE A 395 1.36 -0.71 10.64
CA PHE A 395 1.81 -2.06 10.95
C PHE A 395 3.09 -2.43 10.19
N LEU A 396 4.07 -2.94 10.90
CA LEU A 396 5.31 -3.53 10.36
C LEU A 396 5.21 -5.06 10.30
N ASP A 397 4.44 -5.67 11.20
CA ASP A 397 4.07 -7.08 11.16
C ASP A 397 2.76 -7.25 10.38
N LEU A 398 2.85 -7.95 9.23
CA LEU A 398 1.69 -8.17 8.36
C LEU A 398 0.69 -9.19 8.93
N ASP A 399 1.11 -10.07 9.84
CA ASP A 399 0.22 -11.03 10.49
C ASP A 399 -0.62 -10.31 11.55
N ILE A 400 -0.02 -9.37 12.31
CA ILE A 400 -0.75 -8.50 13.24
C ILE A 400 -1.78 -7.67 12.47
N ARG A 401 -1.38 -7.04 11.35
CA ARG A 401 -2.31 -6.31 10.48
C ARG A 401 -3.48 -7.19 10.04
N SER A 402 -3.16 -8.39 9.56
CA SER A 402 -4.18 -9.34 9.08
C SER A 402 -5.13 -9.76 10.20
N ALA A 403 -4.64 -9.96 11.42
CA ALA A 403 -5.49 -10.29 12.57
C ALA A 403 -6.47 -9.15 12.88
N VAL A 404 -6.01 -7.91 12.86
CA VAL A 404 -6.84 -6.71 13.09
C VAL A 404 -7.91 -6.55 12.00
N GLU A 405 -7.53 -6.69 10.73
CA GLU A 405 -8.45 -6.56 9.60
C GLU A 405 -9.47 -7.73 9.55
N ASN A 406 -9.04 -8.94 9.87
CA ASN A 406 -9.92 -10.12 9.95
C ASN A 406 -10.96 -10.03 11.07
N ALA A 407 -10.72 -9.25 12.13
CA ALA A 407 -11.73 -9.03 13.17
C ALA A 407 -13.00 -8.40 12.57
N ALA A 408 -12.87 -7.42 11.67
CA ALA A 408 -14.02 -6.82 10.98
C ALA A 408 -14.72 -7.83 10.05
N VAL A 409 -13.96 -8.64 9.31
CA VAL A 409 -14.52 -9.70 8.44
C VAL A 409 -15.31 -10.72 9.27
N ALA A 410 -14.77 -11.12 10.43
CA ALA A 410 -15.43 -12.05 11.32
C ALA A 410 -16.75 -11.51 11.88
N VAL A 411 -16.80 -10.21 12.19
CA VAL A 411 -18.02 -9.52 12.66
C VAL A 411 -19.10 -9.54 11.57
N VAL A 412 -18.75 -9.23 10.32
CA VAL A 412 -19.69 -9.33 9.19
C VAL A 412 -20.14 -10.77 8.96
N GLY A 413 -19.28 -11.74 9.25
CA GLY A 413 -19.60 -13.19 9.24
C GLY A 413 -20.48 -13.66 10.40
N GLY A 414 -20.92 -12.75 11.29
CA GLY A 414 -21.84 -13.04 12.40
C GLY A 414 -21.16 -13.29 13.76
N LYS A 415 -19.84 -13.11 13.87
CA LYS A 415 -19.14 -13.20 15.15
C LYS A 415 -19.45 -11.96 15.99
N LYS A 416 -19.62 -12.12 17.30
CA LYS A 416 -19.79 -11.00 18.22
C LYS A 416 -18.53 -10.11 18.22
N PRO A 417 -18.64 -8.76 18.23
CA PRO A 417 -17.51 -7.84 18.24
C PRO A 417 -16.44 -8.15 19.28
N ALA A 418 -16.82 -8.40 20.53
CA ALA A 418 -15.90 -8.74 21.60
C ALA A 418 -15.11 -10.03 21.32
N GLN A 419 -15.78 -11.09 20.81
CA GLN A 419 -15.11 -12.35 20.47
C GLN A 419 -14.13 -12.19 19.32
N ALA A 420 -14.50 -11.38 18.29
CA ALA A 420 -13.60 -11.09 17.18
C ALA A 420 -12.37 -10.32 17.64
N ALA A 421 -12.54 -9.36 18.54
CA ALA A 421 -11.45 -8.60 19.15
C ALA A 421 -10.52 -9.49 20.00
N GLU A 422 -11.08 -10.36 20.86
CA GLU A 422 -10.30 -11.30 21.68
C GLU A 422 -9.46 -12.27 20.82
N GLU A 423 -10.01 -12.78 19.73
CA GLU A 423 -9.28 -13.65 18.81
C GLU A 423 -8.14 -12.92 18.12
N ALA A 424 -8.38 -11.69 17.64
CA ALA A 424 -7.33 -10.86 17.07
C ALA A 424 -6.24 -10.53 18.10
N GLN A 425 -6.63 -10.19 19.35
CA GLN A 425 -5.69 -9.89 20.43
C GLN A 425 -4.78 -11.08 20.74
N ARG A 426 -5.32 -12.30 20.76
CA ARG A 426 -4.50 -13.52 20.97
C ARG A 426 -3.42 -13.70 19.91
N VAL A 427 -3.74 -13.43 18.63
CA VAL A 427 -2.74 -13.46 17.55
C VAL A 427 -1.66 -12.39 17.75
N ILE A 428 -2.08 -11.18 18.12
CA ILE A 428 -1.17 -10.06 18.40
C ILE A 428 -0.22 -10.41 19.54
N ASP A 429 -0.75 -10.95 20.65
CA ASP A 429 0.05 -11.33 21.83
C ASP A 429 1.07 -12.43 21.49
N GLN A 430 0.67 -13.43 20.68
CA GLN A 430 1.57 -14.49 20.20
C GLN A 430 2.70 -13.97 19.30
N LYS A 431 2.45 -12.94 18.50
CA LYS A 431 3.47 -12.34 17.61
C LYS A 431 4.43 -11.43 18.36
N ARG A 432 4.05 -10.96 19.54
CA ARG A 432 4.86 -10.08 20.39
C ARG A 432 5.67 -10.84 21.45
N ALA A 433 5.31 -12.09 21.75
CA ALA A 433 6.02 -12.99 22.69
C ALA A 433 7.32 -13.50 22.06
#